data_20437ec50864b85cfc19f2e0ba60e76a
#
_entry.id   20437ec50864b85cfc19f2e0ba60e76a
#
_cell.length_a   1.000
_cell.length_b   1.000
_cell.length_c   1.000
_cell.angle_alpha   90.00
_cell.angle_beta   90.00
_cell.angle_gamma   90.00
#
_symmetry.space_group_name_H-M   'P 1'
#
loop_
_entity.id
_entity.type
_entity.pdbx_description
1 polymer ?
#
loop_
_entity_poly.entity_id
_entity_poly.type
_entity_poly.pdbx_seq_one_letter_code
_entity_poly.pdbx_strand_id
1 'polypeptide(L)'
;NGRRRQRQMCIRDRNIWLNAGNYERYDRTISAIVSLNPKMLAKIFHFSRPLLEKAFAELGYNIRQMDGIILTALDQIIATPVIYEPIMLTRESVTYKFADSNLERLKPIQKQLIRSGPTNTERIKNQAAAIKKYLLNPNEI
;
A
#
# COMPACT_ATOMS: atom_id res chain seq x y z
N ASN A 1 -4.52 -26.78 34.65
CA ASN A 1 -3.54 -26.62 33.56
C ASN A 1 -4.11 -25.98 32.31
N GLY A 2 -5.39 -26.23 31.98
CA GLY A 2 -6.05 -25.61 30.81
C GLY A 2 -6.25 -24.10 30.95
N ARG A 3 -6.58 -23.61 32.14
CA ARG A 3 -6.81 -22.18 32.42
C ARG A 3 -5.52 -21.35 32.36
N ARG A 4 -4.37 -21.91 32.72
CA ARG A 4 -3.07 -21.23 32.58
C ARG A 4 -2.65 -21.11 31.12
N ARG A 5 -2.89 -22.13 30.29
CA ARG A 5 -2.61 -22.09 28.85
C ARG A 5 -3.52 -21.07 28.13
N GLN A 6 -4.80 -21.02 28.49
CA GLN A 6 -5.71 -20.02 27.93
C GLN A 6 -5.31 -18.58 28.30
N ARG A 7 -4.88 -18.35 29.55
CA ARG A 7 -4.40 -17.02 29.96
C ARG A 7 -3.12 -16.62 29.26
N GLN A 8 -2.19 -17.55 29.02
CA GLN A 8 -0.97 -17.28 28.25
C GLN A 8 -1.27 -17.03 26.78
N MET A 9 -2.22 -17.74 26.18
CA MET A 9 -2.67 -17.47 24.80
C MET A 9 -3.34 -16.10 24.70
N CYS A 10 -4.22 -15.72 25.63
CA CYS A 10 -4.86 -14.41 25.66
C CYS A 10 -3.85 -13.26 25.86
N ILE A 11 -2.81 -13.45 26.66
CA ILE A 11 -1.76 -12.46 26.87
C ILE A 11 -0.86 -12.33 25.62
N ARG A 12 -0.55 -13.44 24.96
CA ARG A 12 0.17 -13.43 23.68
C ARG A 12 -0.64 -12.77 22.58
N ASP A 13 -1.95 -13.03 22.50
CA ASP A 13 -2.84 -12.44 21.49
C ASP A 13 -3.04 -10.93 21.71
N ARG A 14 -2.88 -10.44 22.95
CA ARG A 14 -3.02 -9.01 23.29
C ARG A 14 -1.77 -8.18 22.99
N ASN A 15 -0.59 -8.79 22.90
CA ASN A 15 0.70 -8.11 22.75
C ASN A 15 1.48 -8.61 21.53
N ILE A 16 0.77 -8.84 20.44
CA ILE A 16 1.40 -9.18 19.16
C ILE A 16 1.83 -7.88 18.50
N TRP A 17 3.11 -7.77 18.20
CA TRP A 17 3.68 -6.62 17.52
C TRP A 17 4.04 -6.97 16.07
N LEU A 18 3.85 -6.01 15.19
CA LEU A 18 4.35 -6.15 13.82
C LEU A 18 5.89 -6.18 13.89
N ASN A 19 6.47 -7.31 13.49
CA ASN A 19 7.91 -7.50 13.55
C ASN A 19 8.62 -6.62 12.51
N ALA A 20 9.59 -5.83 12.96
CA ALA A 20 10.41 -5.02 12.06
C ALA A 20 11.16 -5.85 11.01
N GLY A 21 11.51 -7.11 11.33
CA GLY A 21 12.06 -8.05 10.35
C GLY A 21 11.12 -8.37 9.19
N ASN A 22 9.81 -8.19 9.39
CA ASN A 22 8.83 -8.32 8.33
C ASN A 22 8.98 -7.22 7.27
N TYR A 23 9.53 -6.08 7.63
CA TYR A 23 9.77 -4.98 6.71
C TYR A 23 10.82 -5.34 5.65
N GLU A 24 11.83 -6.11 6.03
CA GLU A 24 12.90 -6.55 5.12
C GLU A 24 12.37 -7.43 3.97
N ARG A 25 11.27 -8.14 4.22
CA ARG A 25 10.64 -8.98 3.17
C ARG A 25 10.15 -8.15 1.99
N TYR A 26 9.83 -6.90 2.22
CA TYR A 26 9.29 -5.99 1.21
C TYR A 26 10.37 -5.13 0.56
N ASP A 27 11.57 -5.03 1.16
CA ASP A 27 12.63 -4.13 0.71
C ASP A 27 13.01 -4.36 -0.74
N ARG A 28 13.16 -5.61 -1.16
CA ARG A 28 13.53 -5.95 -2.54
C ARG A 28 12.45 -5.52 -3.53
N THR A 29 11.19 -5.83 -3.24
CA THR A 29 10.06 -5.48 -4.09
C THR A 29 9.89 -3.96 -4.17
N ILE A 30 9.94 -3.28 -3.03
CA ILE A 30 9.85 -1.82 -2.98
C ILE A 30 11.01 -1.17 -3.73
N SER A 31 12.23 -1.67 -3.55
CA SER A 31 13.41 -1.18 -4.27
C SER A 31 13.26 -1.32 -5.78
N ALA A 32 12.70 -2.44 -6.25
CA ALA A 32 12.41 -2.64 -7.66
C ALA A 32 11.40 -1.60 -8.18
N ILE A 33 10.33 -1.35 -7.44
CA ILE A 33 9.29 -0.40 -7.83
C ILE A 33 9.84 1.04 -7.86
N VAL A 34 10.58 1.46 -6.84
CA VAL A 34 11.09 2.83 -6.76
C VAL A 34 12.30 3.08 -7.65
N SER A 35 12.94 2.01 -8.17
CA SER A 35 14.00 2.14 -9.18
C SER A 35 13.47 2.51 -10.55
N LEU A 36 12.17 2.30 -10.79
CA LEU A 36 11.53 2.67 -12.06
C LEU A 36 11.46 4.20 -12.17
N ASN A 37 11.80 4.71 -13.34
CA ASN A 37 11.73 6.14 -13.58
C ASN A 37 10.27 6.60 -13.68
N PRO A 38 9.77 7.47 -12.79
CA PRO A 38 8.37 7.89 -12.78
C PRO A 38 7.96 8.63 -14.06
N LYS A 39 8.87 9.38 -14.66
CA LYS A 39 8.65 10.06 -15.94
C LYS A 39 8.43 9.06 -17.06
N MET A 40 9.25 8.00 -17.11
CA MET A 40 9.11 6.94 -18.10
C MET A 40 7.83 6.13 -17.90
N LEU A 41 7.45 5.87 -16.65
CA LEU A 41 6.19 5.19 -16.34
C LEU A 41 4.99 5.99 -16.84
N ALA A 42 4.98 7.29 -16.60
CA ALA A 42 3.92 8.18 -17.09
C ALA A 42 3.88 8.22 -18.62
N LYS A 43 5.05 8.25 -19.26
CA LYS A 43 5.17 8.23 -20.74
C LYS A 43 4.63 6.92 -21.30
N ILE A 44 5.00 5.79 -20.73
CA ILE A 44 4.49 4.47 -21.13
C ILE A 44 2.98 4.40 -20.94
N PHE A 45 2.46 4.93 -19.84
CA PHE A 45 1.02 4.99 -19.58
C PHE A 45 0.29 5.76 -20.71
N HIS A 46 0.75 6.96 -21.02
CA HIS A 46 0.13 7.77 -22.08
C HIS A 46 0.23 7.11 -23.46
N PHE A 47 1.36 6.50 -23.76
CA PHE A 47 1.55 5.76 -25.00
C PHE A 47 0.65 4.53 -25.11
N SER A 48 0.48 3.81 -23.99
CA SER A 48 -0.31 2.57 -23.92
C SER A 48 -1.80 2.82 -23.66
N ARG A 49 -2.22 4.08 -23.55
CA ARG A 49 -3.60 4.44 -23.19
C ARG A 49 -4.67 3.70 -24.00
N PRO A 50 -4.60 3.63 -25.34
CA PRO A 50 -5.63 2.91 -26.12
C PRO A 50 -5.75 1.43 -25.73
N LEU A 51 -4.63 0.77 -25.48
CA LEU A 51 -4.60 -0.63 -25.05
C LEU A 51 -5.16 -0.79 -23.62
N LEU A 52 -4.80 0.11 -22.71
CA LEU A 52 -5.29 0.10 -21.33
C LEU A 52 -6.81 0.37 -21.28
N GLU A 53 -7.31 1.29 -22.08
CA GLU A 53 -8.74 1.57 -22.19
C GLU A 53 -9.52 0.35 -22.69
N LYS A 54 -8.98 -0.34 -23.69
CA LYS A 54 -9.58 -1.58 -24.21
C LYS A 54 -9.64 -2.65 -23.13
N ALA A 55 -8.55 -2.88 -22.42
CA ALA A 55 -8.49 -3.86 -21.35
C ALA A 55 -9.46 -3.50 -20.22
N PHE A 56 -9.56 -2.23 -19.86
CA PHE A 56 -10.47 -1.72 -18.85
C PHE A 56 -11.93 -1.95 -19.23
N ALA A 57 -12.28 -1.69 -20.48
CA ALA A 57 -13.61 -1.95 -21.02
C ALA A 57 -13.95 -3.44 -21.01
N GLU A 58 -12.99 -4.31 -21.36
CA GLU A 58 -13.17 -5.76 -21.35
C GLU A 58 -13.44 -6.30 -19.94
N LEU A 59 -12.93 -5.64 -18.91
CA LEU A 59 -13.22 -5.97 -17.51
C LEU A 59 -14.59 -5.47 -17.04
N GLY A 60 -15.33 -4.78 -17.89
CA GLY A 60 -16.68 -4.28 -17.60
C GLY A 60 -16.71 -2.90 -16.94
N TYR A 61 -15.59 -2.20 -16.90
CA TYR A 61 -15.52 -0.85 -16.32
C TYR A 61 -15.77 0.24 -17.37
N ASN A 62 -16.21 1.41 -16.91
CA ASN A 62 -16.38 2.56 -17.76
C ASN A 62 -15.01 3.22 -18.02
N ILE A 63 -14.63 3.36 -19.28
CA ILE A 63 -13.37 3.95 -19.73
C ILE A 63 -13.17 5.37 -19.17
N ARG A 64 -14.26 6.14 -19.06
CA ARG A 64 -14.21 7.50 -18.52
C ARG A 64 -13.77 7.59 -17.06
N GLN A 65 -13.88 6.49 -16.31
CA GLN A 65 -13.49 6.41 -14.90
C GLN A 65 -12.03 5.97 -14.71
N MET A 66 -11.35 5.53 -15.76
CA MET A 66 -10.00 4.98 -15.67
C MET A 66 -9.01 5.95 -15.01
N ASP A 67 -8.96 7.19 -15.50
CA ASP A 67 -8.05 8.20 -14.94
C ASP A 67 -8.38 8.51 -13.49
N GLY A 68 -9.66 8.65 -13.16
CA GLY A 68 -10.10 8.89 -11.78
C GLY A 68 -9.71 7.76 -10.83
N ILE A 69 -9.84 6.52 -11.27
CA ILE A 69 -9.47 5.35 -10.46
C ILE A 69 -7.96 5.33 -10.21
N ILE A 70 -7.16 5.58 -11.24
CA ILE A 70 -5.69 5.60 -11.12
C ILE A 70 -5.24 6.74 -10.19
N LEU A 71 -5.76 7.94 -10.38
CA LEU A 71 -5.44 9.09 -9.53
C LEU A 71 -5.90 8.89 -8.09
N THR A 72 -7.06 8.29 -7.88
CA THR A 72 -7.57 7.95 -6.55
C THR A 72 -6.64 6.95 -5.86
N ALA A 73 -6.18 5.93 -6.56
CA ALA A 73 -5.25 4.95 -6.03
C ALA A 73 -3.92 5.61 -5.63
N LEU A 74 -3.37 6.49 -6.46
CA LEU A 74 -2.16 7.24 -6.15
C LEU A 74 -2.36 8.16 -4.94
N ASP A 75 -3.50 8.83 -4.84
CA ASP A 75 -3.83 9.69 -3.71
C ASP A 75 -3.95 8.90 -2.41
N GLN A 76 -4.51 7.70 -2.44
CA GLN A 76 -4.56 6.81 -1.28
C GLN A 76 -3.16 6.41 -0.81
N ILE A 77 -2.25 6.11 -1.73
CA ILE A 77 -0.86 5.81 -1.42
C ILE A 77 -0.19 7.04 -0.78
N ILE A 78 -0.36 8.21 -1.38
CA ILE A 78 0.24 9.47 -0.89
C ILE A 78 -0.30 9.83 0.49
N ALA A 79 -1.58 9.57 0.75
CA ALA A 79 -2.23 9.86 2.03
C ALA A 79 -1.93 8.82 3.13
N THR A 80 -1.21 7.75 2.83
CA THR A 80 -0.90 6.71 3.81
C THR A 80 -0.03 7.29 4.94
N PRO A 81 -0.41 7.10 6.21
CA PRO A 81 0.43 7.56 7.33
C PRO A 81 1.71 6.72 7.42
N VAL A 82 2.80 7.39 7.78
CA VAL A 82 4.10 6.74 8.03
C VAL A 82 4.22 6.51 9.53
N ILE A 83 4.26 5.24 9.93
CA ILE A 83 4.26 4.86 11.35
C ILE A 83 5.64 4.36 11.73
N TYR A 84 6.35 5.15 12.53
CA TYR A 84 7.68 4.80 13.03
C TYR A 84 7.62 4.00 14.33
N GLU A 85 6.56 4.17 15.12
CA GLU A 85 6.40 3.45 16.37
C GLU A 85 6.05 1.98 16.13
N PRO A 86 6.32 1.11 17.12
CA PRO A 86 5.87 -0.28 17.04
C PRO A 86 4.36 -0.37 16.88
N ILE A 87 3.91 -1.27 15.99
CA ILE A 87 2.49 -1.43 15.66
C ILE A 87 1.98 -2.70 16.34
N MET A 88 0.95 -2.54 17.17
CA MET A 88 0.28 -3.66 17.82
C MET A 88 -0.73 -4.31 16.87
N LEU A 89 -0.72 -5.63 16.83
CA LEU A 89 -1.65 -6.43 16.06
C LEU A 89 -2.56 -7.23 16.98
N THR A 90 -3.77 -7.51 16.51
CA THR A 90 -4.68 -8.45 17.15
C THR A 90 -4.98 -9.60 16.17
N ARG A 91 -5.27 -10.76 16.73
CA ARG A 91 -5.64 -11.94 15.96
C ARG A 91 -7.02 -12.40 16.40
N GLU A 92 -8.02 -12.20 15.56
CA GLU A 92 -9.39 -12.65 15.83
C GLU A 92 -9.67 -14.03 15.25
N SER A 93 -8.99 -14.41 14.19
CA SER A 93 -9.10 -15.73 13.60
C SER A 93 -7.75 -16.15 13.01
N VAL A 94 -7.66 -16.42 11.71
CA VAL A 94 -6.40 -16.76 11.03
C VAL A 94 -5.64 -15.53 10.52
N THR A 95 -6.27 -14.35 10.54
CA THR A 95 -5.68 -13.10 10.04
C THR A 95 -5.35 -12.14 11.16
N TYR A 96 -4.28 -11.38 10.97
CA TYR A 96 -3.89 -10.31 11.89
C TYR A 96 -4.50 -8.99 11.46
N LYS A 97 -5.02 -8.24 12.44
CA LYS A 97 -5.55 -6.90 12.25
C LYS A 97 -4.76 -5.91 13.10
N PHE A 98 -4.78 -4.64 12.72
CA PHE A 98 -4.22 -3.59 13.57
C PHE A 98 -5.07 -3.42 14.83
N ALA A 99 -4.42 -3.34 15.98
CA ALA A 99 -5.10 -3.08 17.25
C ALA A 99 -5.69 -1.68 17.29
N ASP A 100 -5.01 -0.71 16.68
CA ASP A 100 -5.51 0.66 16.52
C ASP A 100 -6.62 0.67 15.46
N SER A 101 -7.83 1.02 15.89
CA SER A 101 -9.01 1.07 15.01
C SER A 101 -8.86 2.09 13.88
N ASN A 102 -8.12 3.18 14.10
CA ASN A 102 -7.87 4.18 13.07
C ASN A 102 -7.00 3.60 11.94
N LEU A 103 -6.01 2.77 12.28
CA LEU A 103 -5.20 2.08 11.29
C LEU A 103 -5.98 0.99 10.56
N GLU A 104 -6.81 0.25 11.28
CA GLU A 104 -7.60 -0.85 10.69
C GLU A 104 -8.67 -0.35 9.72
N ARG A 105 -9.15 0.87 9.89
CA ARG A 105 -10.14 1.50 8.98
C ARG A 105 -9.55 2.03 7.68
N LEU A 106 -8.24 2.08 7.56
CA LEU A 106 -7.57 2.54 6.34
C LEU A 106 -7.89 1.63 5.15
N LYS A 107 -7.69 2.15 3.95
CA LYS A 107 -7.87 1.37 2.73
C LYS A 107 -6.87 0.21 2.67
N PRO A 108 -7.22 -0.91 1.98
CA PRO A 108 -6.34 -2.08 1.92
C PRO A 108 -4.92 -1.78 1.45
N ILE A 109 -4.75 -0.93 0.44
CA ILE A 109 -3.42 -0.54 -0.05
C ILE A 109 -2.63 0.22 1.03
N GLN A 110 -3.29 1.08 1.79
CA GLN A 110 -2.65 1.83 2.87
C GLN A 110 -2.19 0.90 4.00
N LYS A 111 -3.03 -0.05 4.38
CA LYS A 111 -2.69 -1.06 5.40
C LYS A 111 -1.50 -1.91 4.95
N GLN A 112 -1.46 -2.29 3.69
CA GLN A 112 -0.35 -3.07 3.14
C GLN A 112 0.96 -2.28 3.17
N LEU A 113 0.93 -0.99 2.85
CA LEU A 113 2.10 -0.12 2.92
C LEU A 113 2.61 0.04 4.36
N ILE A 114 1.72 0.21 5.33
CA ILE A 114 2.10 0.29 6.75
C ILE A 114 2.82 -0.99 7.18
N ARG A 115 2.36 -2.15 6.72
CA ARG A 115 2.99 -3.44 7.01
C ARG A 115 4.38 -3.59 6.39
N SER A 116 4.69 -2.84 5.34
CA SER A 116 6.02 -2.85 4.71
C SER A 116 7.05 -2.01 5.47
N GLY A 117 6.63 -1.24 6.45
CA GLY A 117 7.48 -0.40 7.29
C GLY A 117 7.52 1.07 6.88
N PRO A 118 7.95 1.95 7.80
CA PRO A 118 7.92 3.39 7.57
C PRO A 118 8.83 3.85 6.43
N THR A 119 10.04 3.30 6.32
CA THR A 119 10.98 3.66 5.26
C THR A 119 10.42 3.28 3.89
N ASN A 120 9.88 2.07 3.75
CA ASN A 120 9.28 1.61 2.50
C ASN A 120 8.01 2.41 2.17
N THR A 121 7.21 2.75 3.17
CA THR A 121 6.02 3.60 2.98
C THR A 121 6.41 4.97 2.42
N GLU A 122 7.44 5.62 2.99
CA GLU A 122 7.93 6.91 2.47
C GLU A 122 8.42 6.81 1.03
N ARG A 123 9.19 5.77 0.72
CA ARG A 123 9.74 5.55 -0.63
C ARG A 123 8.61 5.41 -1.66
N ILE A 124 7.59 4.61 -1.36
CA ILE A 124 6.44 4.43 -2.25
C ILE A 124 5.61 5.70 -2.36
N LYS A 125 5.40 6.42 -1.27
CA LYS A 125 4.68 7.70 -1.30
C LYS A 125 5.37 8.73 -2.22
N ASN A 126 6.69 8.82 -2.13
CA ASN A 126 7.47 9.69 -3.00
C ASN A 126 7.37 9.28 -4.47
N GLN A 127 7.44 7.99 -4.74
CA GLN A 127 7.28 7.44 -6.09
C GLN A 127 5.87 7.74 -6.65
N ALA A 128 4.83 7.52 -5.86
CA ALA A 128 3.45 7.80 -6.26
C ALA A 128 3.23 9.29 -6.54
N ALA A 129 3.79 10.16 -5.72
CA ALA A 129 3.72 11.61 -5.93
C ALA A 129 4.41 12.04 -7.22
N ALA A 130 5.58 11.46 -7.51
CA ALA A 130 6.31 11.73 -8.75
C ALA A 130 5.56 11.23 -9.98
N ILE A 131 5.00 10.03 -9.93
CA ILE A 131 4.18 9.48 -11.01
C ILE A 131 2.96 10.37 -11.25
N LYS A 132 2.25 10.75 -10.20
CA LYS A 132 1.08 11.64 -10.31
C LYS A 132 1.43 12.96 -10.97
N LYS A 133 2.55 13.57 -10.57
CA LYS A 133 3.03 14.82 -11.17
C LYS A 133 3.17 14.69 -12.68
N TYR A 134 3.85 13.66 -13.16
CA TYR A 134 4.07 13.47 -14.59
C TYR A 134 2.81 13.04 -15.35
N LEU A 135 1.90 12.29 -14.70
CA LEU A 135 0.61 11.95 -15.31
C LEU A 135 -0.26 13.19 -15.56
N LEU A 136 -0.23 14.15 -14.64
CA LEU A 136 -1.02 15.38 -14.75
C LEU A 136 -0.37 16.43 -15.67
N ASN A 137 0.92 16.32 -15.95
CA ASN A 137 1.68 17.27 -16.75
C ASN A 137 2.36 16.56 -17.94
N PRO A 138 1.60 16.08 -18.93
CA PRO A 138 2.16 15.31 -20.05
C PRO A 138 3.16 16.11 -20.88
N ASN A 139 3.12 17.44 -20.84
CA ASN A 139 4.06 18.29 -21.56
C ASN A 139 5.46 18.36 -20.94
N GLU A 140 5.63 17.89 -19.71
CA GLU A 140 6.93 17.82 -19.01
C GLU A 140 7.66 16.49 -19.23
N ILE A 141 7.05 15.59 -19.99
CA ILE A 141 7.60 14.25 -20.25
C ILE A 141 8.52 14.25 -21.46
#